data_3c33a925e3711107bc7194e0a193c377
#
_entry.id   3c33a925e3711107bc7194e0a193c377
#
_cell.length_a   1.000
_cell.length_b   1.000
_cell.length_c   1.000
_cell.angle_alpha   90.00
_cell.angle_beta   90.00
_cell.angle_gamma   90.00
#
_symmetry.space_group_name_H-M   'P 1'
#
loop_
_entity.id
_entity.type
_entity.pdbx_description
1 polymer ?
#
loop_
_entity_poly.entity_id
_entity_poly.type
_entity_poly.pdbx_seq_one_letter_code
_entity_poly.pdbx_strand_id
1 'polypeptide(L)'
;QRRLQLEEMLQGYVPNEEIEQEVQEQLRKRSGQSLKNQKNAELAALSAGEQEKAETLRTARNRYIFAYPSSQFNGSEKSNEAYEKLLEEYQTDYEPAYEAEFEKQCDFIYKSLRENVIATIHGDIKAAKRHAYEINRLLRETNFSDSTYQIKIEPAKNENGQFFEMLMAEELDSKNLDNAGFDGQLSFGEDTFYQKYEQKIKLLTDKFMPPRDEDEQVRAKKRQEMEQYADYRNYLSFSMFEQVTDEQGNVIRENFVDDMAGR
;
A
#
# COMPACT_ATOMS: atom_id res chain seq x y z
N GLN A 1 19.70 31.41 -68.64
CA GLN A 1 18.62 31.31 -67.67
C GLN A 1 18.77 30.10 -66.73
N ARG A 2 18.95 28.88 -67.29
CA ARG A 2 19.06 27.62 -66.48
C ARG A 2 20.29 27.60 -65.56
N ARG A 3 21.39 28.22 -65.97
CA ARG A 3 22.65 28.31 -65.17
C ARG A 3 22.48 29.28 -63.99
N LEU A 4 21.84 30.42 -64.17
CA LEU A 4 21.54 31.37 -63.11
C LEU A 4 20.57 30.81 -62.07
N GLN A 5 19.55 30.06 -62.48
CA GLN A 5 18.66 29.36 -61.58
C GLN A 5 19.37 28.29 -60.74
N LEU A 6 20.33 27.57 -61.29
CA LEU A 6 21.15 26.60 -60.55
C LEU A 6 22.14 27.27 -59.60
N GLU A 7 22.73 28.41 -59.99
CA GLU A 7 23.55 29.21 -59.07
C GLU A 7 22.77 29.81 -57.91
N GLU A 8 21.55 30.28 -58.16
CA GLU A 8 20.65 30.73 -57.07
C GLU A 8 20.25 29.56 -56.12
N MET A 9 19.96 28.36 -56.64
CA MET A 9 19.64 27.18 -55.85
C MET A 9 20.79 26.66 -55.00
N LEU A 10 22.05 26.95 -55.43
CA LEU A 10 23.27 26.57 -54.70
C LEU A 10 23.74 27.65 -53.72
N GLN A 11 23.07 28.83 -53.69
CA GLN A 11 23.38 29.84 -52.69
C GLN A 11 23.08 29.33 -51.30
N GLY A 12 24.14 29.19 -50.48
CA GLY A 12 24.05 28.65 -49.13
C GLY A 12 24.27 27.13 -49.01
N TYR A 13 24.50 26.44 -50.11
CA TYR A 13 24.89 25.02 -50.04
C TYR A 13 26.34 24.88 -49.51
N VAL A 14 26.46 24.18 -48.39
CA VAL A 14 27.74 23.80 -47.81
C VAL A 14 28.03 22.36 -48.24
N PRO A 15 29.08 22.10 -49.04
CA PRO A 15 29.43 20.75 -49.47
C PRO A 15 29.70 19.85 -48.26
N ASN A 16 29.11 18.64 -48.27
CA ASN A 16 29.43 17.57 -47.32
C ASN A 16 29.94 16.39 -48.13
N GLU A 17 31.26 16.09 -47.98
CA GLU A 17 31.94 15.07 -48.76
C GLU A 17 31.30 13.67 -48.66
N GLU A 18 30.79 13.30 -47.50
CA GLU A 18 30.14 12.01 -47.29
C GLU A 18 28.83 11.90 -48.10
N ILE A 19 28.01 12.97 -48.05
CA ILE A 19 26.76 13.04 -48.81
C ILE A 19 27.03 13.06 -50.30
N GLU A 20 28.05 13.80 -50.74
CA GLU A 20 28.42 13.86 -52.18
C GLU A 20 28.88 12.51 -52.69
N GLN A 21 29.70 11.78 -51.95
CA GLN A 21 30.14 10.43 -52.31
C GLN A 21 28.94 9.47 -52.37
N GLU A 22 28.02 9.49 -51.39
CA GLU A 22 26.82 8.67 -51.43
C GLU A 22 25.95 8.97 -52.64
N VAL A 23 25.72 10.26 -52.95
CA VAL A 23 24.95 10.70 -54.12
C VAL A 23 25.59 10.24 -55.41
N GLN A 24 26.92 10.38 -55.55
CA GLN A 24 27.66 9.91 -56.74
C GLN A 24 27.56 8.40 -56.91
N GLU A 25 27.67 7.64 -55.85
CA GLU A 25 27.53 6.19 -55.92
C GLU A 25 26.09 5.77 -56.32
N GLN A 26 25.08 6.46 -55.81
CA GLN A 26 23.71 6.20 -56.19
C GLN A 26 23.40 6.62 -57.63
N LEU A 27 24.02 7.70 -58.14
CA LEU A 27 23.89 8.13 -59.54
C LEU A 27 24.51 7.17 -60.54
N ARG A 28 25.51 6.36 -60.12
CA ARG A 28 26.03 5.26 -60.94
C ARG A 28 25.04 4.13 -61.16
N LYS A 29 24.12 3.93 -60.20
CA LYS A 29 23.16 2.80 -60.18
C LYS A 29 21.80 3.18 -60.79
N ARG A 30 21.45 4.49 -60.82
CA ARG A 30 20.13 4.97 -61.27
C ARG A 30 20.18 6.38 -61.85
N SER A 31 19.13 6.77 -62.57
CA SER A 31 19.05 8.13 -63.15
C SER A 31 18.87 9.20 -62.03
N GLY A 32 19.41 10.39 -62.28
CA GLY A 32 19.26 11.50 -61.34
C GLY A 32 17.80 11.88 -61.05
N GLN A 33 16.93 11.74 -62.02
CA GLN A 33 15.48 11.98 -61.81
C GLN A 33 14.85 10.95 -60.87
N SER A 34 15.23 9.69 -61.01
CA SER A 34 14.74 8.62 -60.10
C SER A 34 15.24 8.83 -58.68
N LEU A 35 16.52 9.21 -58.51
CA LEU A 35 17.07 9.52 -57.17
C LEU A 35 16.38 10.71 -56.53
N LYS A 36 16.14 11.80 -57.32
CA LYS A 36 15.42 12.98 -56.83
C LYS A 36 14.00 12.63 -56.38
N ASN A 37 13.26 11.83 -57.15
CA ASN A 37 11.90 11.42 -56.79
C ASN A 37 11.90 10.59 -55.52
N GLN A 38 12.86 9.67 -55.36
CA GLN A 38 13.00 8.88 -54.15
C GLN A 38 13.29 9.74 -52.92
N LYS A 39 14.30 10.66 -53.04
CA LYS A 39 14.65 11.53 -51.92
C LYS A 39 13.52 12.49 -51.54
N ASN A 40 12.75 12.96 -52.49
CA ASN A 40 11.56 13.76 -52.23
C ASN A 40 10.47 12.95 -51.50
N ALA A 41 10.29 11.67 -51.88
CA ALA A 41 9.35 10.80 -51.19
C ALA A 41 9.81 10.49 -49.75
N GLU A 42 11.10 10.23 -49.57
CA GLU A 42 11.70 10.05 -48.22
C GLU A 42 11.52 11.32 -47.35
N LEU A 43 11.78 12.50 -47.89
CA LEU A 43 11.61 13.77 -47.19
C LEU A 43 10.15 14.01 -46.81
N ALA A 44 9.20 13.73 -47.72
CA ALA A 44 7.77 13.83 -47.42
C ALA A 44 7.33 12.87 -46.31
N ALA A 45 7.87 11.63 -46.36
CA ALA A 45 7.56 10.63 -45.29
C ALA A 45 8.14 11.04 -43.93
N LEU A 46 9.38 11.57 -43.89
CA LEU A 46 10.01 12.09 -42.69
C LEU A 46 9.23 13.28 -42.11
N SER A 47 8.82 14.24 -42.96
CA SER A 47 8.05 15.40 -42.55
C SER A 47 6.66 15.01 -42.01
N ALA A 48 6.00 14.02 -42.63
CA ALA A 48 4.74 13.49 -42.10
C ALA A 48 4.92 12.80 -40.75
N GLY A 49 6.00 11.99 -40.61
CA GLY A 49 6.33 11.36 -39.34
C GLY A 49 6.69 12.35 -38.23
N GLU A 50 7.39 13.45 -38.57
CA GLU A 50 7.67 14.54 -37.63
C GLU A 50 6.39 15.22 -37.16
N GLN A 51 5.47 15.52 -38.07
CA GLN A 51 4.16 16.10 -37.72
C GLN A 51 3.33 15.19 -36.82
N GLU A 52 3.28 13.91 -37.08
CA GLU A 52 2.56 12.92 -36.27
C GLU A 52 3.13 12.86 -34.85
N LYS A 53 4.46 12.80 -34.72
CA LYS A 53 5.14 12.80 -33.40
C LYS A 53 4.91 14.11 -32.65
N ALA A 54 4.97 15.25 -33.33
CA ALA A 54 4.71 16.56 -32.74
C ALA A 54 3.27 16.65 -32.20
N GLU A 55 2.29 16.13 -32.95
CA GLU A 55 0.89 16.11 -32.50
C GLU A 55 0.69 15.15 -31.32
N THR A 56 1.32 14.00 -31.33
CA THR A 56 1.31 13.06 -30.21
C THR A 56 1.88 13.69 -28.94
N LEU A 57 3.02 14.37 -29.05
CA LEU A 57 3.65 15.08 -27.94
C LEU A 57 2.74 16.21 -27.42
N ARG A 58 2.15 16.99 -28.30
CA ARG A 58 1.21 18.07 -27.96
C ARG A 58 0.01 17.50 -27.18
N THR A 59 -0.53 16.39 -27.63
CA THR A 59 -1.66 15.72 -26.97
C THR A 59 -1.28 15.23 -25.58
N ALA A 60 -0.11 14.63 -25.40
CA ALA A 60 0.40 14.18 -24.10
C ALA A 60 0.59 15.36 -23.14
N ARG A 61 1.20 16.46 -23.61
CA ARG A 61 1.38 17.68 -22.82
C ARG A 61 0.05 18.32 -22.41
N ASN A 62 -0.92 18.42 -23.32
CA ASN A 62 -2.25 18.95 -23.01
C ASN A 62 -3.00 18.09 -21.97
N ARG A 63 -2.83 16.76 -22.03
CA ARG A 63 -3.38 15.85 -20.99
C ARG A 63 -2.75 16.13 -19.63
N TYR A 64 -1.43 16.32 -19.57
CA TYR A 64 -0.73 16.68 -18.34
C TYR A 64 -1.23 18.03 -17.77
N ILE A 65 -1.31 19.07 -18.61
CA ILE A 65 -1.79 20.41 -18.22
C ILE A 65 -3.24 20.37 -17.72
N PHE A 66 -4.07 19.53 -18.36
CA PHE A 66 -5.46 19.35 -17.93
C PHE A 66 -5.54 18.64 -16.55
N ALA A 67 -4.70 17.64 -16.32
CA ALA A 67 -4.63 16.94 -15.04
C ALA A 67 -4.06 17.83 -13.92
N TYR A 68 -3.13 18.75 -14.27
CA TYR A 68 -2.44 19.63 -13.33
C TYR A 68 -2.58 21.09 -13.75
N PRO A 69 -3.75 21.72 -13.52
CA PRO A 69 -4.04 23.08 -14.01
C PRO A 69 -3.14 24.17 -13.42
N SER A 70 -2.52 23.92 -12.27
CA SER A 70 -1.55 24.83 -11.63
C SER A 70 -0.19 24.85 -12.35
N SER A 71 0.06 23.93 -13.27
CA SER A 71 1.29 23.92 -14.06
C SER A 71 1.31 25.09 -15.04
N GLN A 72 2.42 25.84 -15.08
CA GLN A 72 2.59 26.97 -15.98
C GLN A 72 3.11 26.55 -17.36
N PHE A 73 2.86 25.31 -17.79
CA PHE A 73 3.35 24.77 -19.05
C PHE A 73 2.44 25.10 -20.23
N ASN A 74 3.06 25.19 -21.42
CA ASN A 74 2.36 25.37 -22.68
C ASN A 74 2.53 24.13 -23.55
N GLY A 75 1.44 23.48 -23.92
CA GLY A 75 1.47 22.27 -24.75
C GLY A 75 2.03 22.46 -26.16
N SER A 76 2.13 23.71 -26.65
CA SER A 76 2.62 24.06 -27.98
C SER A 76 4.10 24.48 -28.01
N GLU A 77 4.83 24.36 -26.88
CA GLU A 77 6.25 24.67 -26.87
C GLU A 77 7.05 23.74 -27.79
N LYS A 78 8.06 24.30 -28.45
CA LYS A 78 8.95 23.52 -29.33
C LYS A 78 10.01 22.74 -28.55
N SER A 79 10.46 23.29 -27.42
CA SER A 79 11.43 22.66 -26.51
C SER A 79 10.77 21.72 -25.52
N ASN A 80 11.47 20.69 -25.10
CA ASN A 80 11.07 19.80 -24.02
C ASN A 80 11.77 20.14 -22.71
N GLU A 81 12.65 21.13 -22.72
CA GLU A 81 13.56 21.48 -21.62
C GLU A 81 12.82 21.75 -20.29
N ALA A 82 11.69 22.47 -20.33
CA ALA A 82 10.92 22.74 -19.13
C ALA A 82 10.31 21.48 -18.52
N TYR A 83 9.89 20.52 -19.35
CA TYR A 83 9.35 19.23 -18.89
C TYR A 83 10.47 18.31 -18.38
N GLU A 84 11.64 18.33 -19.02
CA GLU A 84 12.82 17.56 -18.58
C GLU A 84 13.33 18.08 -17.24
N LYS A 85 13.40 19.38 -17.05
CA LYS A 85 13.75 20.01 -15.79
C LYS A 85 12.77 19.64 -14.67
N LEU A 86 11.46 19.69 -14.95
CA LEU A 86 10.45 19.26 -13.99
C LEU A 86 10.60 17.78 -13.62
N LEU A 87 10.86 16.92 -14.60
CA LEU A 87 11.09 15.49 -14.34
C LEU A 87 12.30 15.28 -13.45
N GLU A 88 13.39 16.00 -13.71
CA GLU A 88 14.59 15.97 -12.87
C GLU A 88 14.28 16.46 -11.44
N GLU A 89 13.56 17.57 -11.27
CA GLU A 89 13.13 18.07 -9.95
C GLU A 89 12.24 17.04 -9.21
N TYR A 90 11.36 16.34 -9.93
CA TYR A 90 10.55 15.27 -9.31
C TYR A 90 11.42 14.11 -8.82
N GLN A 91 12.39 13.67 -9.63
CA GLN A 91 13.25 12.54 -9.30
C GLN A 91 14.28 12.87 -8.21
N THR A 92 14.81 14.10 -8.19
CA THR A 92 15.86 14.48 -7.25
C THR A 92 15.34 15.02 -5.94
N ASP A 93 14.24 15.76 -5.95
CA ASP A 93 13.77 16.52 -4.80
C ASP A 93 12.41 16.01 -4.28
N TYR A 94 11.40 15.93 -5.14
CA TYR A 94 10.04 15.64 -4.68
C TYR A 94 9.83 14.17 -4.31
N GLU A 95 10.30 13.22 -5.12
CA GLU A 95 10.15 11.79 -4.87
C GLU A 95 10.88 11.36 -3.60
N PRO A 96 12.17 11.71 -3.39
CA PRO A 96 12.87 11.39 -2.15
C PRO A 96 12.28 12.08 -0.91
N ALA A 97 11.82 13.34 -1.05
CA ALA A 97 11.18 14.05 0.05
C ALA A 97 9.84 13.41 0.43
N TYR A 98 9.05 13.01 -0.56
CA TYR A 98 7.79 12.29 -0.34
C TYR A 98 8.02 10.92 0.31
N GLU A 99 9.00 10.16 -0.16
CA GLU A 99 9.35 8.87 0.42
C GLU A 99 9.79 9.02 1.88
N ALA A 100 10.65 9.98 2.18
CA ALA A 100 11.10 10.26 3.55
C ALA A 100 9.95 10.68 4.48
N GLU A 101 9.01 11.49 3.99
CA GLU A 101 7.83 11.88 4.77
C GLU A 101 6.87 10.71 4.95
N PHE A 102 6.69 9.89 3.92
CA PHE A 102 5.88 8.67 3.99
C PHE A 102 6.47 7.67 5.02
N GLU A 103 7.80 7.47 5.02
CA GLU A 103 8.46 6.64 6.03
C GLU A 103 8.23 7.14 7.44
N LYS A 104 8.37 8.46 7.67
CA LYS A 104 8.08 9.06 8.99
C LYS A 104 6.63 8.84 9.42
N GLN A 105 5.69 8.98 8.50
CA GLN A 105 4.27 8.73 8.80
C GLN A 105 4.03 7.25 9.11
N CYS A 106 4.66 6.34 8.38
CA CYS A 106 4.62 4.92 8.68
C CYS A 106 5.18 4.63 10.07
N ASP A 107 6.35 5.16 10.42
CA ASP A 107 6.96 4.99 11.75
C ASP A 107 6.06 5.53 12.87
N PHE A 108 5.45 6.69 12.66
CA PHE A 108 4.48 7.25 13.60
C PHE A 108 3.26 6.35 13.77
N ILE A 109 2.71 5.81 12.68
CA ILE A 109 1.59 4.87 12.71
C ILE A 109 2.01 3.58 13.43
N TYR A 110 3.18 3.02 13.12
CA TYR A 110 3.72 1.84 13.80
C TYR A 110 3.82 2.05 15.31
N LYS A 111 4.39 3.18 15.73
CA LYS A 111 4.51 3.54 17.14
C LYS A 111 3.13 3.68 17.78
N SER A 112 2.22 4.43 17.17
CA SER A 112 0.87 4.67 17.67
C SER A 112 0.04 3.37 17.76
N LEU A 113 0.14 2.49 16.78
CA LEU A 113 -0.52 1.18 16.79
C LEU A 113 0.02 0.31 17.92
N ARG A 114 1.33 0.28 18.08
CA ARG A 114 2.00 -0.47 19.12
C ARG A 114 1.55 -0.03 20.52
N GLU A 115 1.54 1.29 20.75
CA GLU A 115 1.27 1.86 22.08
C GLU A 115 -0.23 1.89 22.41
N ASN A 116 -1.09 2.13 21.44
CA ASN A 116 -2.50 2.37 21.67
C ASN A 116 -3.41 1.20 21.26
N VAL A 117 -3.29 0.71 20.01
CA VAL A 117 -4.25 -0.29 19.50
C VAL A 117 -4.04 -1.64 20.16
N ILE A 118 -2.79 -2.10 20.25
CA ILE A 118 -2.47 -3.38 20.91
C ILE A 118 -2.89 -3.32 22.39
N ALA A 119 -2.60 -2.23 23.09
CA ALA A 119 -2.99 -2.03 24.49
C ALA A 119 -4.53 -1.98 24.65
N THR A 120 -5.25 -1.33 23.75
CA THR A 120 -6.71 -1.28 23.76
C THR A 120 -7.30 -2.67 23.55
N ILE A 121 -6.89 -3.40 22.52
CA ILE A 121 -7.35 -4.76 22.24
C ILE A 121 -7.06 -5.69 23.44
N HIS A 122 -5.86 -5.59 24.04
CA HIS A 122 -5.51 -6.32 25.25
C HIS A 122 -6.47 -6.02 26.40
N GLY A 123 -6.75 -4.73 26.66
CA GLY A 123 -7.67 -4.28 27.69
C GLY A 123 -9.09 -4.84 27.49
N ASP A 124 -9.58 -4.80 26.25
CA ASP A 124 -10.91 -5.31 25.89
C ASP A 124 -11.00 -6.83 26.04
N ILE A 125 -9.97 -7.58 25.64
CA ILE A 125 -9.89 -9.03 25.85
C ILE A 125 -9.92 -9.36 27.35
N LYS A 126 -9.17 -8.61 28.17
CA LYS A 126 -9.17 -8.79 29.63
C LYS A 126 -10.53 -8.48 30.24
N ALA A 127 -11.19 -7.43 29.77
CA ALA A 127 -12.54 -7.08 30.20
C ALA A 127 -13.53 -8.21 29.84
N ALA A 128 -13.48 -8.74 28.61
CA ALA A 128 -14.30 -9.87 28.18
C ALA A 128 -14.06 -11.12 29.04
N LYS A 129 -12.81 -11.43 29.37
CA LYS A 129 -12.47 -12.56 30.27
C LYS A 129 -13.04 -12.36 31.71
N ARG A 130 -12.95 -11.14 32.24
CA ARG A 130 -13.54 -10.81 33.54
C ARG A 130 -15.05 -11.00 33.52
N HIS A 131 -15.72 -10.49 32.50
CA HIS A 131 -17.17 -10.67 32.36
C HIS A 131 -17.57 -12.15 32.24
N ALA A 132 -16.82 -12.93 31.43
CA ALA A 132 -17.05 -14.37 31.35
C ALA A 132 -16.85 -15.08 32.71
N TYR A 133 -15.85 -14.67 33.48
CA TYR A 133 -15.63 -15.19 34.82
C TYR A 133 -16.80 -14.87 35.77
N GLU A 134 -17.31 -13.63 35.75
CA GLU A 134 -18.47 -13.23 36.57
C GLU A 134 -19.73 -13.98 36.16
N ILE A 135 -19.99 -14.12 34.87
CA ILE A 135 -21.11 -14.92 34.35
C ILE A 135 -20.95 -16.38 34.78
N ASN A 136 -19.77 -16.97 34.66
CA ASN A 136 -19.50 -18.35 35.08
C ASN A 136 -19.71 -18.54 36.59
N ARG A 137 -19.40 -17.51 37.41
CA ARG A 137 -19.72 -17.56 38.86
C ARG A 137 -21.23 -17.60 39.09
N LEU A 138 -21.98 -16.73 38.42
CA LEU A 138 -23.44 -16.71 38.53
C LEU A 138 -24.08 -18.00 38.03
N LEU A 139 -23.58 -18.55 36.93
CA LEU A 139 -24.08 -19.83 36.40
C LEU A 139 -23.85 -20.99 37.37
N ARG A 140 -22.73 -21.00 38.10
CA ARG A 140 -22.47 -22.02 39.15
C ARG A 140 -23.38 -21.86 40.37
N GLU A 141 -23.74 -20.63 40.73
CA GLU A 141 -24.65 -20.34 41.84
C GLU A 141 -26.11 -20.65 41.48
N THR A 142 -26.41 -20.75 40.17
CA THR A 142 -27.75 -21.08 39.67
C THR A 142 -27.90 -22.60 39.59
N ASN A 143 -28.84 -23.16 40.31
CA ASN A 143 -29.08 -24.60 40.35
C ASN A 143 -29.88 -25.05 39.11
N PHE A 144 -29.20 -25.69 38.14
CA PHE A 144 -29.82 -26.25 36.95
C PHE A 144 -30.00 -27.78 37.06
N SER A 145 -30.39 -28.29 38.20
CA SER A 145 -30.46 -29.73 38.51
C SER A 145 -29.05 -30.34 38.55
N ASP A 146 -28.73 -31.29 37.66
CA ASP A 146 -27.45 -32.00 37.60
C ASP A 146 -26.44 -31.39 36.61
N SER A 147 -26.77 -30.23 36.05
CA SER A 147 -25.94 -29.56 35.04
C SER A 147 -25.47 -28.18 35.50
N THR A 148 -24.25 -27.84 35.17
CA THR A 148 -23.69 -26.49 35.27
C THR A 148 -23.27 -25.99 33.91
N TYR A 149 -23.35 -24.68 33.69
CA TYR A 149 -22.96 -24.05 32.44
C TYR A 149 -21.69 -23.26 32.62
N GLN A 150 -20.82 -23.28 31.60
CA GLN A 150 -19.57 -22.55 31.61
C GLN A 150 -19.32 -21.91 30.26
N ILE A 151 -18.95 -20.63 30.26
CA ILE A 151 -18.41 -19.94 29.09
C ILE A 151 -16.89 -20.11 29.08
N LYS A 152 -16.34 -20.58 27.95
CA LYS A 152 -14.90 -20.64 27.69
C LYS A 152 -14.55 -19.61 26.63
N ILE A 153 -13.44 -18.93 26.84
CA ILE A 153 -12.84 -18.00 25.87
C ILE A 153 -11.54 -18.62 25.39
N GLU A 154 -11.47 -18.87 24.09
CA GLU A 154 -10.35 -19.49 23.41
C GLU A 154 -9.84 -18.59 22.29
N PRO A 155 -8.62 -18.81 21.75
CA PRO A 155 -8.19 -18.14 20.53
C PRO A 155 -9.18 -18.39 19.39
N ALA A 156 -9.41 -17.37 18.56
CA ALA A 156 -10.23 -17.54 17.36
C ALA A 156 -9.65 -18.64 16.47
N LYS A 157 -10.53 -19.43 15.83
CA LYS A 157 -10.13 -20.55 14.94
C LYS A 157 -9.69 -20.08 13.55
N ASN A 158 -9.76 -18.77 13.28
CA ASN A 158 -9.30 -18.13 12.06
C ASN A 158 -7.83 -17.66 12.18
N GLU A 159 -7.32 -17.01 11.13
CA GLU A 159 -5.96 -16.47 11.09
C GLU A 159 -5.64 -15.45 12.20
N ASN A 160 -6.66 -14.78 12.77
CA ASN A 160 -6.46 -13.78 13.81
C ASN A 160 -6.15 -14.42 15.17
N GLY A 161 -6.54 -15.68 15.39
CA GLY A 161 -6.22 -16.40 16.62
C GLY A 161 -4.72 -16.54 16.89
N GLN A 162 -3.88 -16.44 15.88
CA GLN A 162 -2.40 -16.46 16.05
C GLN A 162 -1.87 -15.29 16.89
N PHE A 163 -2.62 -14.18 16.98
CA PHE A 163 -2.25 -13.01 17.76
C PHE A 163 -2.67 -13.09 19.22
N PHE A 164 -3.55 -14.04 19.57
CA PHE A 164 -4.14 -14.13 20.90
C PHE A 164 -3.11 -14.22 22.03
N GLU A 165 -2.07 -15.05 21.87
CA GLU A 165 -1.00 -15.19 22.85
C GLU A 165 -0.27 -13.88 23.10
N MET A 166 0.08 -13.16 22.03
CA MET A 166 0.70 -11.84 22.08
C MET A 166 -0.20 -10.81 22.76
N LEU A 167 -1.49 -10.78 22.37
CA LEU A 167 -2.49 -9.86 22.92
C LEU A 167 -2.85 -10.18 24.39
N MET A 168 -2.49 -11.35 24.89
CA MET A 168 -2.68 -11.76 26.29
C MET A 168 -1.39 -11.78 27.11
N ALA A 169 -0.30 -11.27 26.57
CA ALA A 169 0.97 -11.22 27.26
C ALA A 169 0.89 -10.31 28.51
N GLU A 170 1.41 -10.81 29.64
CA GLU A 170 1.38 -10.09 30.92
C GLU A 170 2.16 -8.76 30.87
N GLU A 171 3.12 -8.67 29.95
CA GLU A 171 3.93 -7.48 29.71
C GLU A 171 3.09 -6.27 29.26
N LEU A 172 1.88 -6.50 28.71
CA LEU A 172 0.93 -5.45 28.32
C LEU A 172 0.08 -4.94 29.48
N ASP A 173 0.21 -5.50 30.68
CA ASP A 173 -0.55 -5.04 31.84
C ASP A 173 -0.12 -3.62 32.26
N SER A 174 -1.12 -2.78 32.54
CA SER A 174 -0.95 -1.35 32.84
C SER A 174 0.01 -1.01 33.97
N LYS A 175 0.33 -1.97 34.84
CA LYS A 175 1.36 -1.79 35.87
C LYS A 175 2.77 -1.63 35.29
N ASN A 176 2.98 -2.08 34.06
CA ASN A 176 4.25 -1.93 33.35
C ASN A 176 4.26 -0.70 32.42
N LEU A 177 3.05 -0.20 32.03
CA LEU A 177 2.89 1.01 31.20
C LEU A 177 2.99 2.31 32.02
N ASP A 178 2.54 2.31 33.28
CA ASP A 178 2.62 3.49 34.17
C ASP A 178 4.06 3.85 34.59
N ASN A 179 5.02 2.95 34.38
CA ASN A 179 6.46 3.20 34.60
C ASN A 179 7.17 3.74 33.36
N ALA A 180 6.52 3.84 32.20
CA ALA A 180 7.01 4.56 31.05
C ALA A 180 6.86 6.06 31.34
N GLY A 181 7.79 6.62 32.12
CA GLY A 181 7.88 8.04 32.36
C GLY A 181 7.91 8.80 31.04
N PHE A 182 7.37 10.00 31.03
CA PHE A 182 7.26 10.96 29.93
C PHE A 182 8.58 11.30 29.22
N ASP A 183 9.65 10.58 29.51
CA ASP A 183 11.04 10.87 29.13
C ASP A 183 11.63 9.86 28.11
N GLY A 184 10.80 9.14 27.38
CA GLY A 184 11.24 8.37 26.18
C GLY A 184 12.16 7.17 26.47
N GLN A 185 12.40 6.79 27.71
CA GLN A 185 13.09 5.56 28.08
C GLN A 185 12.06 4.44 28.20
N LEU A 186 12.06 3.54 27.20
CA LEU A 186 11.33 2.28 27.22
C LEU A 186 11.70 1.50 28.49
N SER A 187 10.70 1.03 29.23
CA SER A 187 10.94 0.20 30.41
C SER A 187 11.50 -1.18 29.99
N PHE A 188 12.34 -1.77 30.83
CA PHE A 188 13.05 -3.04 30.56
C PHE A 188 12.10 -4.21 30.18
N GLY A 189 10.80 -4.10 30.50
CA GLY A 189 9.79 -5.11 30.15
C GLY A 189 9.21 -4.93 28.74
N GLU A 190 9.21 -3.73 28.19
CA GLU A 190 8.75 -3.49 26.82
C GLU A 190 9.71 -4.06 25.79
N ASP A 191 11.02 -3.91 25.97
CA ASP A 191 12.01 -4.47 25.04
C ASP A 191 11.87 -5.99 24.89
N THR A 192 11.58 -6.70 25.99
CA THR A 192 11.40 -8.16 25.96
C THR A 192 10.12 -8.58 25.24
N PHE A 193 9.02 -7.84 25.42
CA PHE A 193 7.76 -8.09 24.70
C PHE A 193 7.93 -7.89 23.20
N TYR A 194 8.54 -6.77 22.80
CA TYR A 194 8.76 -6.46 21.39
C TYR A 194 9.72 -7.44 20.71
N GLN A 195 10.78 -7.85 21.38
CA GLN A 195 11.69 -8.88 20.86
C GLN A 195 11.01 -10.24 20.71
N LYS A 196 10.21 -10.64 21.69
CA LYS A 196 9.50 -11.92 21.71
C LYS A 196 8.45 -12.01 20.61
N TYR A 197 7.72 -10.91 20.37
CA TYR A 197 6.57 -10.90 19.47
C TYR A 197 6.78 -10.05 18.21
N GLU A 198 8.02 -9.67 17.87
CA GLU A 198 8.36 -8.78 16.77
C GLU A 198 7.64 -9.13 15.46
N GLN A 199 7.69 -10.39 15.05
CA GLN A 199 7.06 -10.84 13.82
C GLN A 199 5.54 -10.74 13.87
N LYS A 200 4.92 -11.10 15.00
CA LYS A 200 3.46 -11.00 15.18
C LYS A 200 3.00 -9.54 15.22
N ILE A 201 3.76 -8.67 15.88
CA ILE A 201 3.51 -7.24 15.93
C ILE A 201 3.59 -6.64 14.53
N LYS A 202 4.64 -6.96 13.77
CA LYS A 202 4.79 -6.51 12.39
C LYS A 202 3.62 -6.95 11.52
N LEU A 203 3.27 -8.25 11.55
CA LEU A 203 2.15 -8.79 10.78
C LEU A 203 0.82 -8.10 11.12
N LEU A 204 0.56 -7.85 12.41
CA LEU A 204 -0.64 -7.15 12.84
C LEU A 204 -0.61 -5.69 12.41
N THR A 205 0.51 -5.01 12.59
CA THR A 205 0.69 -3.60 12.22
C THR A 205 0.53 -3.38 10.72
N ASP A 206 1.05 -4.28 9.89
CA ASP A 206 0.90 -4.21 8.42
C ASP A 206 -0.59 -4.23 7.98
N LYS A 207 -1.48 -4.83 8.80
CA LYS A 207 -2.93 -4.80 8.54
C LYS A 207 -3.53 -3.39 8.71
N PHE A 208 -2.90 -2.54 9.50
CA PHE A 208 -3.32 -1.15 9.75
C PHE A 208 -2.61 -0.12 8.89
N MET A 209 -1.63 -0.54 8.08
CA MET A 209 -0.93 0.40 7.21
C MET A 209 -1.83 0.92 6.09
N PRO A 210 -1.80 2.22 5.81
CA PRO A 210 -2.56 2.79 4.71
C PRO A 210 -2.08 2.23 3.37
N PRO A 211 -2.98 2.02 2.41
CA PRO A 211 -2.58 1.61 1.08
C PRO A 211 -1.80 2.74 0.40
N ARG A 212 -0.78 2.37 -0.37
CA ARG A 212 -0.07 3.32 -1.25
C ARG A 212 -0.88 3.70 -2.48
N ASP A 213 -1.96 2.99 -2.75
CA ASP A 213 -2.80 3.17 -3.92
C ASP A 213 -3.75 4.37 -3.75
N GLU A 214 -3.96 5.14 -4.82
CA GLU A 214 -4.87 6.27 -4.86
C GLU A 214 -6.32 5.87 -5.16
N ASP A 215 -6.58 4.62 -5.55
CA ASP A 215 -7.92 4.12 -5.86
C ASP A 215 -8.81 4.15 -4.61
N GLU A 216 -9.93 4.88 -4.70
CA GLU A 216 -10.90 5.04 -3.61
C GLU A 216 -11.53 3.71 -3.19
N GLN A 217 -11.72 2.76 -4.11
CA GLN A 217 -12.26 1.44 -3.79
C GLN A 217 -11.27 0.62 -2.97
N VAL A 218 -9.98 0.68 -3.32
CA VAL A 218 -8.91 0.03 -2.56
C VAL A 218 -8.81 0.62 -1.16
N ARG A 219 -8.88 1.95 -1.04
CA ARG A 219 -8.87 2.64 0.26
C ARG A 219 -10.09 2.28 1.13
N ALA A 220 -11.28 2.24 0.55
CA ALA A 220 -12.50 1.87 1.27
C ALA A 220 -12.44 0.43 1.81
N LYS A 221 -11.99 -0.51 0.97
CA LYS A 221 -11.79 -1.90 1.38
C LYS A 221 -10.77 -2.01 2.51
N LYS A 222 -9.64 -1.32 2.39
CA LYS A 222 -8.60 -1.33 3.42
C LYS A 222 -9.09 -0.76 4.75
N ARG A 223 -9.89 0.32 4.72
CA ARG A 223 -10.51 0.89 5.92
C ARG A 223 -11.43 -0.12 6.62
N GLN A 224 -12.24 -0.84 5.85
CA GLN A 224 -13.10 -1.90 6.39
C GLN A 224 -12.28 -3.05 7.02
N GLU A 225 -11.18 -3.45 6.39
CA GLU A 225 -10.24 -4.43 6.96
C GLU A 225 -9.64 -3.93 8.28
N MET A 226 -9.21 -2.67 8.34
CA MET A 226 -8.66 -2.06 9.57
C MET A 226 -9.68 -2.08 10.73
N GLU A 227 -10.95 -1.76 10.46
CA GLU A 227 -12.02 -1.82 11.46
C GLU A 227 -12.22 -3.25 12.00
N GLN A 228 -12.11 -4.26 11.14
CA GLN A 228 -12.17 -5.67 11.55
C GLN A 228 -10.99 -6.06 12.46
N TYR A 229 -9.78 -5.59 12.15
CA TYR A 229 -8.60 -5.87 12.98
C TYR A 229 -8.60 -5.06 14.29
N ALA A 230 -9.31 -3.96 14.37
CA ALA A 230 -9.48 -3.19 15.62
C ALA A 230 -10.48 -3.84 16.59
N ASP A 231 -11.36 -4.70 16.11
CA ASP A 231 -12.38 -5.38 16.94
C ASP A 231 -11.78 -6.62 17.63
N TYR A 232 -11.63 -6.55 18.96
CA TYR A 232 -11.08 -7.63 19.78
C TYR A 232 -11.82 -8.96 19.63
N ARG A 233 -13.10 -8.95 19.26
CA ARG A 233 -13.92 -10.16 19.09
C ARG A 233 -13.41 -11.06 17.97
N ASN A 234 -12.69 -10.50 17.01
CA ASN A 234 -12.10 -11.27 15.91
C ASN A 234 -10.89 -12.12 16.33
N TYR A 235 -10.34 -11.88 17.51
CA TYR A 235 -9.22 -12.65 18.08
C TYR A 235 -9.67 -13.77 19.03
N LEU A 236 -10.95 -13.81 19.36
CA LEU A 236 -11.54 -14.70 20.36
C LEU A 236 -12.61 -15.59 19.75
N SER A 237 -12.78 -16.75 20.35
CA SER A 237 -13.93 -17.62 20.20
C SER A 237 -14.60 -17.78 21.56
N PHE A 238 -15.90 -17.52 21.61
CA PHE A 238 -16.71 -17.75 22.80
C PHE A 238 -17.48 -19.05 22.60
N SER A 239 -17.37 -19.94 23.57
CA SER A 239 -18.07 -21.22 23.58
C SER A 239 -18.78 -21.43 24.91
N MET A 240 -19.99 -21.92 24.86
CA MET A 240 -20.75 -22.30 26.05
C MET A 240 -20.83 -23.81 26.16
N PHE A 241 -20.48 -24.34 27.32
CA PHE A 241 -20.51 -25.75 27.63
C PHE A 241 -21.49 -26.03 28.77
N GLU A 242 -22.21 -27.11 28.63
CA GLU A 242 -22.94 -27.75 29.70
C GLU A 242 -22.03 -28.82 30.32
N GLN A 243 -21.83 -28.75 31.62
CA GLN A 243 -21.08 -29.75 32.37
C GLN A 243 -22.07 -30.51 33.27
N VAL A 244 -22.21 -31.81 33.04
CA VAL A 244 -22.99 -32.72 33.91
C VAL A 244 -22.04 -33.26 34.95
N THR A 245 -22.42 -33.13 36.22
CA THR A 245 -21.65 -33.57 37.39
C THR A 245 -22.27 -34.77 38.08
N ASP A 246 -21.46 -35.62 38.71
CA ASP A 246 -21.93 -36.66 39.61
C ASP A 246 -22.32 -36.09 40.98
N GLU A 247 -22.85 -36.97 41.86
CA GLU A 247 -23.22 -36.60 43.24
C GLU A 247 -22.02 -36.12 44.08
N GLN A 248 -20.80 -36.38 43.60
CA GLN A 248 -19.54 -35.97 44.24
C GLN A 248 -18.97 -34.66 43.65
N GLY A 249 -19.65 -34.08 42.61
CA GLY A 249 -19.23 -32.84 41.96
C GLY A 249 -18.16 -33.00 40.87
N ASN A 250 -17.86 -34.24 40.46
CA ASN A 250 -16.91 -34.47 39.33
C ASN A 250 -17.64 -34.33 38.00
N VAL A 251 -17.03 -33.69 37.03
CA VAL A 251 -17.56 -33.55 35.66
C VAL A 251 -17.54 -34.91 34.97
N ILE A 252 -18.73 -35.50 34.71
CA ILE A 252 -18.87 -36.77 33.97
C ILE A 252 -18.91 -36.54 32.47
N ARG A 253 -19.54 -35.44 32.05
CA ARG A 253 -19.79 -35.12 30.65
C ARG A 253 -19.75 -33.62 30.41
N GLU A 254 -19.15 -33.22 29.30
CA GLU A 254 -19.17 -31.85 28.80
C GLU A 254 -19.81 -31.82 27.40
N ASN A 255 -20.86 -31.03 27.21
CA ASN A 255 -21.56 -30.86 25.95
C ASN A 255 -21.37 -29.43 25.45
N PHE A 256 -21.20 -29.27 24.16
CA PHE A 256 -21.15 -27.95 23.51
C PHE A 256 -22.60 -27.45 23.28
N VAL A 257 -22.95 -26.30 23.84
CA VAL A 257 -24.36 -25.82 23.86
C VAL A 257 -24.82 -25.41 22.45
N ASP A 258 -23.95 -24.86 21.62
CA ASP A 258 -24.30 -24.44 20.26
C ASP A 258 -24.74 -25.62 19.38
N ASP A 259 -24.26 -26.84 19.66
CA ASP A 259 -24.72 -28.03 18.97
C ASP A 259 -26.14 -28.46 19.39
N MET A 260 -26.65 -27.93 20.52
CA MET A 260 -27.99 -28.22 21.04
C MET A 260 -29.06 -27.25 20.53
N ALA A 261 -28.66 -26.03 20.12
CA ALA A 261 -29.58 -25.00 19.60
C ALA A 261 -30.13 -25.31 18.20
N GLY A 262 -29.57 -26.29 17.52
CA GLY A 262 -29.96 -26.74 16.16
C GLY A 262 -30.83 -28.00 16.12
N ARG A 263 -31.36 -28.50 17.27
CA ARG A 263 -32.22 -29.66 17.36
C ARG A 263 -33.66 -29.31 17.75
#